data_27e447807fbc0138f949700edb051e54
#
_entry.id   27e447807fbc0138f949700edb051e54
#
_cell.length_a   1.000
_cell.length_b   1.000
_cell.length_c   1.000
_cell.angle_alpha   90.00
_cell.angle_beta   90.00
_cell.angle_gamma   90.00
#
_symmetry.space_group_name_H-M   'P 1'
#
loop_
_entity.id
_entity.type
_entity.pdbx_description
1 polymer ?
#
loop_
_entity_poly.entity_id
_entity_poly.type
_entity_poly.pdbx_seq_one_letter_code
_entity_poly.pdbx_strand_id
1 'polypeptide(L)' 'MPEIPNEMRLSLKNAREIHGLTQTEAAKLIGISTDTLGNYERGKSYPDIPVLRKIEKVYGVKYSQLIFLPLDFGLTENR' A
#
# COMPACT_ATOMS: atom_id res chain seq x y z
N MET A 1 2.54 16.61 6.36
CA MET A 1 2.56 15.52 5.40
C MET A 1 2.18 16.05 4.04
N PRO A 2 2.84 15.56 2.99
CA PRO A 2 2.47 15.98 1.65
C PRO A 2 1.04 15.60 1.33
N GLU A 3 0.38 16.46 0.59
CA GLU A 3 -0.97 16.20 0.13
C GLU A 3 -0.93 15.42 -1.17
N ILE A 4 -1.77 14.40 -1.28
CA ILE A 4 -1.81 13.57 -2.48
C ILE A 4 -3.08 13.93 -3.26
N PRO A 5 -2.93 14.40 -4.51
CA PRO A 5 -4.11 14.75 -5.31
C PRO A 5 -5.06 13.58 -5.48
N ASN A 6 -6.35 13.86 -5.45
CA ASN A 6 -7.37 12.82 -5.49
C ASN A 6 -7.32 11.97 -6.76
N GLU A 7 -6.87 12.53 -7.86
CA GLU A 7 -6.81 11.82 -9.14
C GLU A 7 -5.53 10.99 -9.30
N MET A 8 -4.56 11.16 -8.40
CA MET A 8 -3.31 10.42 -8.50
C MET A 8 -3.50 8.98 -8.05
N ARG A 9 -2.94 8.05 -8.81
CA ARG A 9 -2.95 6.64 -8.45
C ARG A 9 -1.58 6.20 -8.02
N LEU A 10 -1.53 5.41 -6.95
CA LEU A 10 -0.28 5.08 -6.28
C LEU A 10 -0.26 3.62 -5.87
N SER A 11 0.91 3.00 -5.99
CA SER A 11 1.13 1.72 -5.31
C SER A 11 1.30 2.00 -3.82
N LEU A 12 1.17 0.95 -3.01
CA LEU A 12 1.42 1.11 -1.57
C LEU A 12 2.83 1.63 -1.31
N LYS A 13 3.80 1.12 -2.06
CA LYS A 13 5.18 1.55 -1.89
C LYS A 13 5.35 3.03 -2.21
N ASN A 14 4.76 3.48 -3.32
CA ASN A 14 4.87 4.89 -3.70
C ASN A 14 4.23 5.80 -2.67
N ALA A 15 3.05 5.42 -2.17
CA ALA A 15 2.37 6.22 -1.15
C ALA A 15 3.22 6.33 0.11
N ARG A 16 3.85 5.22 0.51
CA ARG A 16 4.74 5.19 1.66
C ARG A 16 5.94 6.12 1.45
N GLU A 17 6.54 6.05 0.28
CA GLU A 17 7.74 6.83 -0.02
C GLU A 17 7.47 8.32 -0.10
N ILE A 18 6.29 8.70 -0.55
CA ILE A 18 5.91 10.12 -0.58
C ILE A 18 5.97 10.72 0.82
N HIS A 19 5.63 9.94 1.83
CA HIS A 19 5.69 10.39 3.22
C HIS A 19 7.05 10.19 3.87
N GLY A 20 8.04 9.69 3.13
CA GLY A 20 9.38 9.49 3.65
C GLY A 20 9.47 8.37 4.67
N LEU A 21 8.57 7.41 4.64
CA LEU A 21 8.52 6.34 5.63
C LEU A 21 9.25 5.09 5.13
N THR A 22 10.01 4.45 6.02
CA THR A 22 10.51 3.11 5.77
C THR A 22 9.38 2.10 5.94
N GLN A 23 9.58 0.88 5.45
CA GLN A 23 8.59 -0.18 5.67
C GLN A 23 8.34 -0.40 7.16
N THR A 24 9.40 -0.40 7.96
CA THR A 24 9.29 -0.62 9.40
C THR A 24 8.46 0.48 10.05
N GLU A 25 8.74 1.74 9.69
CA GLU A 25 8.00 2.87 10.25
C GLU A 25 6.54 2.83 9.87
N ALA A 26 6.27 2.58 8.59
CA ALA A 26 4.89 2.55 8.10
C ALA A 26 4.11 1.39 8.72
N ALA A 27 4.73 0.21 8.77
CA ALA A 27 4.09 -0.96 9.37
C ALA A 27 3.69 -0.69 10.81
N LYS A 28 4.58 -0.03 11.57
CA LYS A 28 4.30 0.31 12.96
C LYS A 28 3.10 1.24 13.07
N LEU A 29 3.03 2.25 12.19
CA LEU A 29 1.91 3.19 12.21
C LEU A 29 0.59 2.52 11.82
N ILE A 30 0.64 1.58 10.90
CA ILE A 30 -0.54 0.86 10.46
C ILE A 30 -0.95 -0.20 11.49
N GLY A 31 0.02 -0.70 12.25
CA GLY A 31 -0.26 -1.73 13.26
C GLY A 31 -0.09 -3.14 12.74
N ILE A 32 0.79 -3.33 11.77
CA ILE A 32 1.09 -4.66 11.19
C ILE A 32 2.60 -4.88 11.24
N SER A 33 3.03 -6.09 10.94
CA SER A 33 4.45 -6.39 10.88
C SER A 33 5.06 -5.85 9.59
N THR A 34 6.37 -5.63 9.62
CA THR A 34 7.11 -5.21 8.44
C THR A 34 6.96 -6.24 7.30
N ASP A 35 7.03 -7.53 7.66
CA ASP A 35 6.87 -8.60 6.67
C ASP A 35 5.50 -8.56 6.01
N THR A 36 4.46 -8.31 6.79
CA THR A 36 3.11 -8.20 6.25
C THR A 36 3.00 -7.05 5.27
N LEU A 37 3.55 -5.89 5.64
CA LEU A 37 3.53 -4.75 4.72
C LEU A 37 4.33 -5.06 3.45
N GLY A 38 5.49 -5.69 3.60
CA GLY A 38 6.29 -6.10 2.45
C GLY A 38 5.52 -7.02 1.52
N ASN A 39 4.75 -7.95 2.07
CA ASN A 39 3.93 -8.84 1.25
C ASN A 39 2.85 -8.08 0.50
N TYR A 40 2.24 -7.09 1.14
CA TYR A 40 1.25 -6.26 0.45
C TYR A 40 1.89 -5.49 -0.70
N GLU A 41 3.09 -4.93 -0.46
CA GLU A 41 3.77 -4.14 -1.48
C GLU A 41 4.22 -4.98 -2.68
N ARG A 42 4.49 -6.26 -2.44
CA ARG A 42 4.89 -7.18 -3.51
C ARG A 42 3.71 -7.89 -4.19
N GLY A 43 2.50 -7.66 -3.68
CA GLY A 43 1.32 -8.32 -4.24
C GLY A 43 1.15 -9.77 -3.83
N LYS A 44 1.84 -10.19 -2.76
CA LYS A 44 1.73 -11.56 -2.27
C LYS A 44 0.47 -11.77 -1.44
N SER A 45 -0.03 -10.71 -0.82
CA SER A 45 -1.27 -10.74 -0.06
C SER A 45 -1.87 -9.35 -0.08
N TYR A 46 -3.10 -9.24 0.39
CA TYR A 46 -3.82 -7.98 0.38
C TYR A 46 -4.38 -7.70 1.77
N PRO A 47 -4.45 -6.42 2.16
CA PRO A 47 -5.00 -6.08 3.47
C PRO A 47 -6.50 -6.34 3.51
N ASP A 48 -6.99 -6.73 4.69
CA ASP A 48 -8.42 -6.78 4.93
C ASP A 48 -8.95 -5.36 5.14
N ILE A 49 -10.27 -5.25 5.27
CA ILE A 49 -10.90 -3.93 5.36
C ILE A 49 -10.39 -3.10 6.56
N PRO A 50 -10.30 -3.66 7.77
CA PRO A 50 -9.80 -2.86 8.91
C PRO A 50 -8.39 -2.33 8.69
N VAL A 51 -7.50 -3.14 8.13
CA VAL A 51 -6.13 -2.72 7.86
C VAL A 51 -6.12 -1.69 6.73
N LEU A 52 -6.93 -1.91 5.70
CA LEU A 52 -7.02 -0.97 4.60
C LEU A 52 -7.44 0.42 5.07
N ARG A 53 -8.38 0.50 6.02
CA ARG A 53 -8.79 1.78 6.59
C ARG A 53 -7.64 2.48 7.29
N LYS A 54 -6.80 1.71 7.99
CA LYS A 54 -5.62 2.29 8.65
C LYS A 54 -4.61 2.78 7.62
N ILE A 55 -4.43 2.04 6.54
CA ILE A 55 -3.56 2.46 5.44
C ILE A 55 -4.03 3.78 4.86
N GLU A 56 -5.34 3.91 4.63
CA GLU A 56 -5.89 5.17 4.12
C GLU A 56 -5.56 6.33 5.02
N LYS A 57 -5.67 6.14 6.33
CA LYS A 57 -5.37 7.19 7.30
C LYS A 57 -3.89 7.54 7.34
N VAL A 58 -3.05 6.51 7.39
CA VAL A 58 -1.60 6.74 7.54
C VAL A 58 -1.02 7.39 6.29
N TYR A 59 -1.45 6.96 5.12
CA TYR A 59 -0.91 7.47 3.86
C TYR A 59 -1.71 8.65 3.30
N GLY A 60 -2.85 8.99 3.90
CA GLY A 60 -3.65 10.11 3.40
C GLY A 60 -4.18 9.87 2.00
N VAL A 61 -4.58 8.66 1.70
CA VAL A 61 -5.12 8.28 0.39
C VAL A 61 -6.46 7.57 0.56
N LYS A 62 -7.21 7.52 -0.53
CA LYS A 62 -8.44 6.72 -0.58
C LYS A 62 -8.13 5.38 -1.22
N TYR A 63 -8.89 4.37 -0.83
CA TYR A 63 -8.75 3.05 -1.41
C TYR A 63 -8.75 3.10 -2.94
N SER A 64 -9.62 3.93 -3.52
CA SER A 64 -9.74 4.04 -4.97
C SER A 64 -8.48 4.56 -5.65
N GLN A 65 -7.58 5.20 -4.89
CA GLN A 65 -6.32 5.70 -5.42
C GLN A 65 -5.22 4.65 -5.40
N LEU A 66 -5.41 3.58 -4.63
CA LEU A 66 -4.36 2.57 -4.46
C LEU A 66 -4.41 1.57 -5.61
N ILE A 67 -3.25 1.30 -6.17
CA ILE A 67 -3.07 0.26 -7.18
C ILE A 67 -2.38 -0.89 -6.49
N PHE A 68 -3.06 -2.03 -6.40
CA PHE A 68 -2.45 -3.23 -5.84
C PHE A 68 -1.84 -4.03 -6.98
N LEU A 69 -0.63 -4.53 -6.76
CA LEU A 69 0.03 -5.32 -7.78
C LEU A 69 -0.80 -6.58 -8.06
N PRO A 70 -0.97 -6.95 -9.36
CA PRO A 70 -1.68 -8.19 -9.67
C PRO A 70 -0.84 -9.37 -9.21
N LEU A 71 -1.52 -10.35 -8.83
CA LEU A 71 -0.82 -11.60 -8.54
C LEU A 71 -0.30 -12.19 -9.82
N ASP A 72 -0.22 -11.86 -10.44
CA ASP A 72 0.13 -12.02 -11.56
C ASP A 72 0.02 -12.25 -12.43
N PHE A 73 -0.41 -11.85 -12.98
CA PHE A 73 -0.62 -11.67 -13.63
C PHE A 73 -0.02 -12.04 -14.19
N GLY A 74 -0.42 -12.10 -14.01
CA GLY A 74 -0.01 -12.56 -14.43
C GLY A 74 0.40 -12.66 -14.96
N LEU A 75 0.10 -12.66 -15.04
CA LEU A 75 0.33 -12.81 -15.35
C LEU A 75 0.65 -13.24 -15.83
N THR A 76 0.44 -13.20 -16.02
CA THR A 76 0.60 -13.62 -16.34
C THR A 76 0.78 -14.03 -16.85
N GLU A 77 0.65 -13.98 -17.14
CA GLU A 77 0.78 -14.52 -17.49
C GLU A 77 1.17 -14.97 -17.91
N ASN A 78 1.05 -15.03 -18.31
CA ASN A 78 1.32 -15.62 -18.57
C ASN A 78 1.57 -16.04 -18.77
N ARG A 79 1.50 -15.84 -19.23
CA ARG A 79 1.46 -16.46 -19.26
C ARG A 79 1.68 -16.85 -19.43
#